data_50a79524e8941816be946250c5a31649
#
_entry.id   50a79524e8941816be946250c5a31649
#
_cell.length_a   1.000
_cell.length_b   1.000
_cell.length_c   1.000
_cell.angle_alpha   90.00
_cell.angle_beta   90.00
_cell.angle_gamma   90.00
#
_symmetry.space_group_name_H-M   'P 1'
#
loop_
_entity.id
_entity.type
_entity.pdbx_description
1 polymer ?
#
loop_
_entity_poly.entity_id
_entity_poly.type
_entity_poly.pdbx_seq_one_letter_code
_entity_poly.pdbx_strand_id
1 'polypeptide(L)' 'MKIRAFVEGLLAEHDDRAPFGDDDPLVNTGRLDSFAVVKLVMFLESEYAVDFARIEFDPQRLDSVSGIADVIAEWRGLA' A
#
# COMPACT_ATOMS: atom_id res chain seq x y z
N MET A 1 10.41 -8.27 -0.72
CA MET A 1 8.95 -8.35 -0.85
C MET A 1 8.46 -7.29 -1.82
N LYS A 2 7.58 -7.67 -2.74
CA LYS A 2 7.13 -6.76 -3.82
C LYS A 2 6.46 -5.49 -3.30
N ILE A 3 5.73 -5.58 -2.19
CA ILE A 3 5.02 -4.44 -1.60
C ILE A 3 6.00 -3.34 -1.23
N ARG A 4 7.04 -3.70 -0.48
CA ARG A 4 8.03 -2.72 -0.03
C ARG A 4 8.73 -2.08 -1.23
N ALA A 5 9.12 -2.87 -2.22
CA ALA A 5 9.79 -2.36 -3.41
C ALA A 5 8.89 -1.37 -4.17
N PHE A 6 7.59 -1.68 -4.28
CA PHE A 6 6.65 -0.79 -4.94
C PHE A 6 6.49 0.52 -4.17
N VAL A 7 6.36 0.44 -2.85
CA VAL A 7 6.25 1.64 -1.98
C VAL A 7 7.51 2.49 -2.09
N GLU A 8 8.69 1.87 -2.07
CA GLU A 8 9.94 2.58 -2.24
C GLU A 8 9.97 3.32 -3.58
N GLY A 9 9.45 2.70 -4.63
CA GLY A 9 9.35 3.32 -5.94
C GLY A 9 8.42 4.54 -5.94
N LEU A 10 7.29 4.45 -5.25
CA LEU A 10 6.36 5.58 -5.12
C LEU A 10 7.01 6.76 -4.40
N LEU A 11 7.73 6.49 -3.32
CA LEU A 11 8.43 7.53 -2.58
C LEU A 11 9.53 8.15 -3.42
N ALA A 12 10.26 7.34 -4.18
CA ALA A 12 11.34 7.83 -5.05
C ALA A 12 10.82 8.75 -6.15
N GLU A 13 9.57 8.60 -6.60
CA GLU A 13 8.96 9.52 -7.58
C GLU A 13 8.87 10.94 -7.04
N HIS A 14 8.87 11.10 -5.71
CA HIS A 14 8.86 12.39 -5.02
C HIS A 14 10.21 12.72 -4.41
N ASP A 15 11.27 12.08 -4.87
CA ASP A 15 12.63 12.23 -4.33
C ASP A 15 12.73 11.90 -2.84
N ASP A 16 11.81 11.11 -2.32
CA ASP A 16 11.84 10.70 -0.91
C ASP A 16 12.51 9.34 -0.81
N ARG A 17 13.77 9.36 -0.36
CA ARG A 17 14.57 8.15 -0.16
C ARG A 17 14.89 7.91 1.30
N ALA A 18 14.17 8.59 2.21
CA ALA A 18 14.35 8.38 3.64
C ALA A 18 13.91 6.96 4.00
N PRO A 19 14.62 6.28 4.89
CA PRO A 19 14.24 4.94 5.31
C PRO A 19 12.92 4.92 6.07
N PHE A 20 12.23 3.78 6.05
CA PHE A 20 11.00 3.58 6.80
C PHE A 20 10.87 2.12 7.21
N GLY A 21 10.27 1.89 8.36
CA GLY A 21 9.96 0.55 8.84
C GLY A 21 8.62 0.06 8.31
N ASP A 22 8.34 -1.22 8.51
CA ASP A 22 7.09 -1.83 8.03
C ASP A 22 5.84 -1.25 8.68
N ASP A 23 5.97 -0.72 9.90
CA ASP A 23 4.85 -0.14 10.64
C ASP A 23 4.81 1.39 10.60
N ASP A 24 5.76 2.01 9.91
CA ASP A 24 5.81 3.47 9.83
C ASP A 24 4.65 4.01 9.02
N PRO A 25 3.96 5.06 9.51
CA PRO A 25 2.87 5.68 8.77
C PRO A 25 3.42 6.47 7.59
N LEU A 26 2.83 6.26 6.41
CA LEU A 26 3.27 6.88 5.17
C LEU A 26 2.23 7.85 4.62
N VAL A 27 0.95 7.51 4.72
CA VAL A 27 -0.14 8.35 4.23
C VAL A 27 -0.43 9.47 5.22
N ASN A 28 -0.54 9.13 6.51
CA ASN A 28 -0.84 10.12 7.56
C ASN A 28 0.28 11.14 7.73
N THR A 29 1.50 10.81 7.36
CA THR A 29 2.64 11.72 7.42
C THR A 29 2.79 12.55 6.14
N GLY A 30 1.99 12.26 5.12
CA GLY A 30 2.08 12.94 3.84
C GLY A 30 3.17 12.44 2.92
N ARG A 31 3.91 11.39 3.30
CA ARG A 31 4.95 10.81 2.44
C ARG A 31 4.34 10.17 1.19
N LEU A 32 3.15 9.54 1.35
CA LEU A 32 2.36 9.05 0.23
C LEU A 32 1.10 9.91 0.13
N ASP A 33 0.92 10.59 -0.99
CA ASP A 33 -0.27 11.40 -1.23
C ASP A 33 -1.41 10.55 -1.81
N SER A 34 -2.57 11.17 -2.06
CA SER A 34 -3.73 10.46 -2.58
C SER A 34 -3.48 9.86 -3.97
N PHE A 35 -2.64 10.51 -4.77
CA PHE A 35 -2.29 9.98 -6.09
C PHE A 35 -1.45 8.70 -5.95
N ALA A 36 -0.51 8.68 -5.01
CA ALA A 36 0.28 7.49 -4.72
C ALA A 36 -0.59 6.36 -4.19
N VAL A 37 -1.60 6.68 -3.37
CA VAL A 37 -2.54 5.68 -2.85
C VAL A 37 -3.33 5.05 -4.00
N VAL A 38 -3.75 5.84 -4.99
CA VAL A 38 -4.45 5.30 -6.18
C VAL A 38 -3.54 4.31 -6.92
N LYS A 39 -2.28 4.66 -7.12
CA LYS A 39 -1.31 3.77 -7.77
C LYS A 39 -1.12 2.47 -6.98
N LEU A 40 -1.09 2.58 -5.66
CA LEU A 40 -0.97 1.42 -4.77
C LEU A 40 -2.17 0.50 -4.90
N VAL A 41 -3.38 1.06 -4.93
CA VAL A 41 -4.60 0.29 -5.13
C VAL A 41 -4.55 -0.46 -6.46
N MET A 42 -4.15 0.21 -7.53
CA MET A 42 -4.01 -0.40 -8.85
C MET A 42 -2.99 -1.54 -8.84
N PHE A 43 -1.89 -1.35 -8.11
CA PHE A 43 -0.87 -2.38 -7.96
C PHE A 43 -1.44 -3.63 -7.26
N LEU A 44 -2.20 -3.43 -6.18
CA LEU A 44 -2.80 -4.53 -5.44
C LEU A 44 -3.82 -5.28 -6.30
N GLU A 45 -4.59 -4.57 -7.10
CA GLU A 45 -5.55 -5.19 -8.02
C GLU A 45 -4.84 -6.01 -9.11
N SER A 46 -3.73 -5.47 -9.64
CA SER A 46 -3.00 -6.10 -10.74
C SER A 46 -2.13 -7.27 -10.28
N GLU A 47 -1.36 -7.09 -9.20
CA GLU A 47 -0.38 -8.08 -8.74
C GLU A 47 -1.00 -9.17 -7.87
N TYR A 48 -2.00 -8.81 -7.07
CA TYR A 48 -2.58 -9.73 -6.09
C TYR A 48 -4.05 -10.03 -6.35
N ALA A 49 -4.60 -9.47 -7.42
CA ALA A 49 -6.00 -9.65 -7.81
C ALA A 49 -6.98 -9.26 -6.70
N VAL A 50 -6.59 -8.32 -5.83
CA VAL A 50 -7.48 -7.85 -4.76
C VAL A 50 -8.69 -7.16 -5.37
N ASP A 51 -9.88 -7.55 -4.90
CA ASP A 51 -11.14 -6.96 -5.36
C ASP A 51 -11.71 -6.08 -4.25
N PHE A 52 -11.52 -4.76 -4.39
CA PHE A 52 -11.98 -3.79 -3.40
C PHE A 52 -13.51 -3.60 -3.40
N ALA A 53 -14.23 -4.26 -4.30
CA ALA A 53 -15.69 -4.35 -4.22
C ALA A 53 -16.13 -5.41 -3.20
N ARG A 54 -15.25 -6.39 -2.91
CA ARG A 54 -15.55 -7.50 -1.99
C ARG A 54 -14.89 -7.31 -0.62
N ILE A 55 -13.83 -6.53 -0.55
CA ILE A 55 -13.14 -6.22 0.70
C ILE A 55 -13.23 -4.71 0.90
N GLU A 56 -13.57 -4.28 2.11
CA GLU A 56 -13.75 -2.86 2.38
C GLU A 56 -12.48 -2.07 2.09
N PHE A 57 -12.61 -1.01 1.29
CA PHE A 57 -11.51 -0.11 1.02
C PHE A 57 -11.41 0.92 2.16
N ASP A 58 -10.30 0.87 2.87
CA ASP A 58 -10.01 1.82 3.93
C ASP A 58 -8.58 2.34 3.74
N PRO A 59 -8.42 3.62 3.37
CA PRO A 59 -7.09 4.20 3.16
C PRO A 59 -6.17 4.08 4.38
N GLN A 60 -6.74 4.05 5.60
CA GLN A 60 -5.96 3.90 6.82
C GLN A 60 -5.22 2.55 6.86
N ARG A 61 -5.77 1.53 6.23
CA ARG A 61 -5.13 0.21 6.17
C ARG A 61 -3.93 0.21 5.24
N LEU A 62 -3.83 1.18 4.34
CA LEU A 62 -2.74 1.30 3.37
C LEU A 62 -1.65 2.26 3.86
N ASP A 63 -1.72 2.68 5.12
CA ASP A 63 -0.81 3.66 5.70
C ASP A 63 0.61 3.13 5.94
N SER A 64 0.76 1.81 6.03
CA SER A 64 2.05 1.17 6.26
C SER A 64 2.19 -0.10 5.44
N VAL A 65 3.42 -0.58 5.29
CA VAL A 65 3.70 -1.85 4.61
C VAL A 65 2.98 -3.00 5.33
N SER A 66 3.01 -3.01 6.67
CA SER A 66 2.29 -4.03 7.45
C SER A 66 0.80 -4.01 7.19
N GLY A 67 0.21 -2.82 7.13
CA GLY A 67 -1.22 -2.66 6.84
C GLY A 67 -1.59 -3.19 5.46
N ILE A 68 -0.75 -2.91 4.47
CA ILE A 68 -0.95 -3.40 3.09
C ILE A 68 -0.87 -4.92 3.07
N ALA A 69 0.13 -5.50 3.76
CA ALA A 69 0.28 -6.96 3.85
C ALA A 69 -0.95 -7.60 4.49
N ASP A 70 -1.53 -6.97 5.50
CA ASP A 70 -2.74 -7.46 6.16
C ASP A 70 -3.94 -7.48 5.22
N VAL A 71 -4.06 -6.47 4.36
CA VAL A 71 -5.13 -6.43 3.34
C VAL A 71 -4.99 -7.60 2.39
N ILE A 72 -3.78 -7.88 1.93
CA ILE A 72 -3.53 -9.01 1.03
C ILE A 72 -3.86 -10.34 1.72
N ALA A 73 -3.45 -10.49 2.98
CA ALA A 73 -3.71 -11.70 3.75
C ALA A 73 -5.22 -11.92 3.94
N GLU A 74 -5.95 -10.86 4.24
CA GLU A 74 -7.41 -10.91 4.37
C GLU A 74 -8.07 -11.31 3.06
N TRP A 75 -7.63 -10.73 1.95
CA TRP A 75 -8.15 -11.06 0.63
C TRP A 75 -7.91 -12.54 0.29
N ARG A 76 -6.71 -13.04 0.56
CA ARG A 76 -6.37 -14.45 0.33
C ARG A 76 -7.24 -15.38 1.17
N GLY A 77 -7.62 -14.95 2.37
CA GLY A 77 -8.51 -15.72 3.22
C GLY A 77 -9.94 -15.81 2.70
N LEU A 78 -10.36 -14.83 1.90
CA LEU A 78 -11.68 -14.80 1.28
C LEU A 78 -11.73 -15.60 -0.03
N ALA A 79 -10.58 -15.74 -0.65
CA ALA A 79 -10.46 -16.46 -1.93
C ALA A 79 -10.43 -18.02 -1.74
#